data_4dc6dcd6f3e8e9312917561574adc67a
#
_entry.id   4dc6dcd6f3e8e9312917561574adc67a
#
_cell.length_a   1.000
_cell.length_b   1.000
_cell.length_c   1.000
_cell.angle_alpha   90.00
_cell.angle_beta   90.00
_cell.angle_gamma   90.00
#
_symmetry.space_group_name_H-M   'P 1'
#
loop_
_entity.id
_entity.type
_entity.pdbx_description
1 polymer ?
#
loop_
_entity_poly.entity_id
_entity_poly.type
_entity_poly.pdbx_seq_one_letter_code
_entity_poly.pdbx_strand_id
1 'polypeptide(L)'
;MSYEKNARVINDDIFDLINSCFEKERNSRNINSRCNFFDEYKDYFVLTDDGSYSIKSKEINHKVETLHTSTGAISESFEKFIKPMKFNYNEDIAILDICAGLGYNSSAAIADFIKNSSDSNLQIDMVEISKATLACGLLVPSPIPEHDITKKAIENELIKKDYASISYEKCEIPENIDINVYIEDARQTIQNLEDNYYDAIFLDPFSQNMAPELFSLDFFRRVIKDNGIIATYTSSAPVRAGFIESGFHVGQGPIFGRKQGGTLASPNPEVLDKSLPKNDEIRIALSDVGIPFRDPNLNNNSDFILDKRSEVRHNARHNTKISSAVKTPIFLTKKMDDEKLKRRVERNLAKMNIPSTTSKEAFYILECEENYKEKQDLKNNSRNRILDMIKKLEKVKNGDYNAK
;
A
#
# COMPACT_ATOMS: atom_id res chain seq x y z
N MET A 1 -14.54 -22.77 0.15
CA MET A 1 -13.16 -22.76 0.71
C MET A 1 -12.99 -21.40 1.33
N SER A 2 -12.59 -21.32 2.60
CA SER A 2 -12.43 -20.02 3.24
C SER A 2 -11.28 -19.26 2.54
N TYR A 3 -11.48 -17.99 2.24
CA TYR A 3 -10.46 -17.07 1.69
C TYR A 3 -9.17 -17.09 2.51
N GLU A 4 -9.26 -17.34 3.82
CA GLU A 4 -8.15 -17.46 4.76
C GLU A 4 -7.10 -18.53 4.36
N LYS A 5 -7.51 -19.62 3.69
CA LYS A 5 -6.57 -20.65 3.19
C LYS A 5 -5.69 -20.19 2.03
N ASN A 6 -6.11 -19.16 1.29
CA ASN A 6 -5.38 -18.64 0.13
C ASN A 6 -4.71 -17.30 0.41
N ALA A 7 -4.99 -16.68 1.56
CA ALA A 7 -4.36 -15.43 1.95
C ALA A 7 -2.88 -15.68 2.31
N ARG A 8 -2.04 -14.73 1.93
CA ARG A 8 -0.62 -14.74 2.25
C ARG A 8 -0.43 -14.08 3.61
N VAL A 9 -0.38 -14.91 4.64
CA VAL A 9 -0.31 -14.55 6.05
C VAL A 9 1.09 -14.79 6.62
N ILE A 10 1.22 -14.69 7.93
CA ILE A 10 2.45 -15.01 8.66
C ILE A 10 2.92 -16.45 8.42
N ASN A 11 4.17 -16.74 8.78
CA ASN A 11 4.80 -18.06 8.65
C ASN A 11 3.95 -19.16 9.31
N ASP A 12 3.86 -20.34 8.66
CA ASP A 12 2.99 -21.43 9.09
C ASP A 12 3.32 -21.93 10.49
N ASP A 13 4.61 -22.04 10.88
CA ASP A 13 5.00 -22.55 12.20
C ASP A 13 4.47 -21.64 13.32
N ILE A 14 4.67 -20.31 13.20
CA ILE A 14 4.17 -19.37 14.21
C ILE A 14 2.66 -19.27 14.17
N PHE A 15 2.04 -19.40 12.98
CA PHE A 15 0.59 -19.44 12.83
C PHE A 15 -0.01 -20.59 13.65
N ASP A 16 0.55 -21.80 13.55
CA ASP A 16 0.10 -22.98 14.30
C ASP A 16 0.34 -22.83 15.80
N LEU A 17 1.46 -22.23 16.20
CA LEU A 17 1.76 -21.96 17.60
C LEU A 17 0.77 -20.98 18.23
N ILE A 18 0.42 -19.89 17.52
CA ILE A 18 -0.58 -18.92 17.97
C ILE A 18 -1.94 -19.59 18.11
N ASN A 19 -2.40 -20.35 17.11
CA ASN A 19 -3.66 -21.07 17.19
C ASN A 19 -3.69 -22.03 18.38
N SER A 20 -2.60 -22.79 18.61
CA SER A 20 -2.47 -23.70 19.77
C SER A 20 -2.51 -22.95 21.11
N CYS A 21 -1.90 -21.75 21.18
CA CYS A 21 -1.90 -20.91 22.37
C CYS A 21 -3.35 -20.54 22.77
N PHE A 22 -4.14 -20.02 21.84
CA PHE A 22 -5.51 -19.61 22.08
C PHE A 22 -6.47 -20.82 22.26
N GLU A 23 -6.20 -21.94 21.61
CA GLU A 23 -6.92 -23.19 21.87
C GLU A 23 -6.70 -23.68 23.31
N LYS A 24 -5.44 -23.67 23.81
CA LYS A 24 -5.13 -23.99 25.21
C LYS A 24 -5.84 -23.04 26.18
N GLU A 25 -5.88 -21.74 25.88
CA GLU A 25 -6.64 -20.76 26.67
C GLU A 25 -8.11 -21.12 26.75
N ARG A 26 -8.76 -21.37 25.62
CA ARG A 26 -10.19 -21.74 25.60
C ARG A 26 -10.47 -23.02 26.39
N ASN A 27 -9.62 -24.01 26.24
CA ASN A 27 -9.79 -25.32 26.89
C ASN A 27 -9.56 -25.27 28.40
N SER A 28 -8.52 -24.55 28.84
CA SER A 28 -8.12 -24.45 30.25
C SER A 28 -8.78 -23.30 31.01
N ARG A 29 -9.35 -22.32 30.29
CA ARG A 29 -9.79 -21.01 30.80
C ARG A 29 -8.72 -20.33 31.66
N ASN A 30 -7.45 -20.41 31.20
CA ASN A 30 -6.30 -19.88 31.89
C ASN A 30 -5.45 -19.04 30.93
N ILE A 31 -5.05 -17.85 31.38
CA ILE A 31 -4.26 -16.87 30.60
C ILE A 31 -2.79 -17.26 30.44
N ASN A 32 -2.29 -18.22 31.19
CA ASN A 32 -0.86 -18.56 31.23
C ASN A 32 -0.28 -18.89 29.86
N SER A 33 -1.08 -19.45 28.95
CA SER A 33 -0.63 -19.74 27.58
C SER A 33 -0.26 -18.45 26.82
N ARG A 34 -1.02 -17.36 26.99
CA ARG A 34 -0.66 -16.06 26.41
C ARG A 34 0.52 -15.41 27.12
N CYS A 35 0.51 -15.37 28.44
CA CYS A 35 1.53 -14.69 29.24
C CYS A 35 2.95 -15.24 28.99
N ASN A 36 3.07 -16.55 28.74
CA ASN A 36 4.37 -17.19 28.53
C ASN A 36 4.78 -17.28 27.06
N PHE A 37 3.86 -17.01 26.14
CA PHE A 37 4.06 -17.25 24.71
C PHE A 37 5.28 -16.53 24.14
N PHE A 38 5.40 -15.23 24.40
CA PHE A 38 6.49 -14.43 23.86
C PHE A 38 7.86 -14.94 24.31
N ASP A 39 8.02 -15.26 25.60
CA ASP A 39 9.29 -15.75 26.14
C ASP A 39 9.66 -17.15 25.59
N GLU A 40 8.64 -18.00 25.37
CA GLU A 40 8.86 -19.35 24.80
C GLU A 40 9.22 -19.30 23.32
N TYR A 41 8.66 -18.35 22.55
CA TYR A 41 8.73 -18.32 21.08
C TYR A 41 9.35 -17.04 20.51
N LYS A 42 10.13 -16.31 21.31
CA LYS A 42 10.72 -15.02 20.90
C LYS A 42 11.58 -15.08 19.64
N ASP A 43 12.16 -16.23 19.32
CA ASP A 43 13.01 -16.44 18.14
C ASP A 43 12.24 -16.36 16.81
N TYR A 44 10.91 -16.45 16.84
CA TYR A 44 10.05 -16.23 15.69
C TYR A 44 9.80 -14.75 15.42
N PHE A 45 10.08 -13.89 16.39
CA PHE A 45 9.89 -12.44 16.29
C PHE A 45 11.21 -11.76 15.94
N VAL A 46 11.11 -10.67 15.19
CA VAL A 46 12.26 -9.85 14.81
C VAL A 46 12.16 -8.53 15.57
N LEU A 47 13.06 -8.35 16.54
CA LEU A 47 13.20 -7.07 17.24
C LEU A 47 13.72 -6.02 16.26
N THR A 48 13.09 -4.87 16.24
CA THR A 48 13.45 -3.73 15.41
C THR A 48 14.13 -2.63 16.21
N ASP A 49 14.74 -1.66 15.53
CA ASP A 49 15.56 -0.61 16.17
C ASP A 49 14.78 0.30 17.14
N ASP A 50 13.45 0.39 16.98
CA ASP A 50 12.57 1.19 17.86
C ASP A 50 11.94 0.39 19.02
N GLY A 51 12.34 -0.86 19.19
CA GLY A 51 11.84 -1.73 20.26
C GLY A 51 10.53 -2.44 19.94
N SER A 52 9.93 -2.20 18.77
CA SER A 52 8.79 -2.98 18.30
C SER A 52 9.22 -4.35 17.77
N TYR A 53 8.26 -5.24 17.58
CA TYR A 53 8.50 -6.58 17.06
C TYR A 53 7.82 -6.77 15.71
N SER A 54 8.55 -7.31 14.76
CA SER A 54 8.04 -7.74 13.45
C SER A 54 7.99 -9.26 13.37
N ILE A 55 7.28 -9.78 12.38
CA ILE A 55 7.14 -11.21 12.14
C ILE A 55 7.36 -11.50 10.65
N LYS A 56 7.85 -12.71 10.34
CA LYS A 56 8.07 -13.16 8.97
C LYS A 56 6.79 -13.69 8.34
N SER A 57 6.62 -13.40 7.04
CA SER A 57 5.58 -14.00 6.23
C SER A 57 5.82 -15.47 5.97
N LYS A 58 4.77 -16.16 5.52
CA LYS A 58 4.91 -17.44 4.84
C LYS A 58 5.88 -17.33 3.66
N GLU A 59 6.69 -18.37 3.43
CA GLU A 59 7.55 -18.44 2.25
C GLU A 59 6.71 -18.70 0.99
N ILE A 60 6.90 -17.85 -0.03
CA ILE A 60 6.23 -17.99 -1.32
C ILE A 60 7.23 -17.73 -2.44
N ASN A 61 7.38 -18.70 -3.35
CA ASN A 61 8.35 -18.62 -4.45
C ASN A 61 9.78 -18.33 -3.96
N HIS A 62 10.22 -18.96 -2.88
CA HIS A 62 11.51 -18.77 -2.22
C HIS A 62 11.75 -17.35 -1.69
N LYS A 63 10.67 -16.60 -1.38
CA LYS A 63 10.74 -15.28 -0.78
C LYS A 63 9.98 -15.27 0.53
N VAL A 64 10.64 -14.72 1.55
CA VAL A 64 10.05 -14.40 2.84
C VAL A 64 10.15 -12.88 3.00
N GLU A 65 9.06 -12.26 3.38
CA GLU A 65 9.01 -10.83 3.74
C GLU A 65 8.87 -10.69 5.26
N THR A 66 9.36 -9.61 5.83
CA THR A 66 8.99 -9.20 7.19
C THR A 66 7.85 -8.20 7.10
N LEU A 67 6.95 -8.18 8.07
CA LEU A 67 5.85 -7.20 8.13
C LEU A 67 6.41 -5.77 8.10
N HIS A 68 7.50 -5.52 8.82
CA HIS A 68 8.13 -4.21 8.92
C HIS A 68 9.63 -4.30 8.65
N THR A 69 10.27 -3.15 8.33
CA THR A 69 11.72 -3.09 8.18
C THR A 69 12.43 -3.12 9.54
N SER A 70 13.75 -3.33 9.55
CA SER A 70 14.56 -3.30 10.78
C SER A 70 14.55 -1.94 11.49
N THR A 71 14.20 -0.85 10.79
CA THR A 71 14.17 0.51 11.34
C THR A 71 13.13 0.70 12.44
N GLY A 72 12.04 -0.10 12.39
CA GLY A 72 11.02 -0.07 13.43
C GLY A 72 9.60 0.00 12.89
N ALA A 73 8.73 -0.84 13.41
CA ALA A 73 7.34 -0.90 12.97
C ALA A 73 6.56 0.36 13.38
N ILE A 74 6.70 0.78 14.62
CA ILE A 74 6.04 1.98 15.16
C ILE A 74 6.59 3.26 14.49
N SER A 75 7.91 3.33 14.29
CA SER A 75 8.53 4.45 13.59
C SER A 75 8.07 4.54 12.12
N GLU A 76 7.93 3.39 11.45
CA GLU A 76 7.36 3.33 10.10
C GLU A 76 5.92 3.82 10.07
N SER A 77 5.10 3.43 11.05
CA SER A 77 3.72 3.86 11.17
C SER A 77 3.61 5.38 11.29
N PHE A 78 4.38 6.00 12.17
CA PHE A 78 4.40 7.46 12.30
C PHE A 78 4.88 8.16 11.02
N GLU A 79 6.01 7.72 10.46
CA GLU A 79 6.64 8.43 9.35
C GLU A 79 5.88 8.25 8.02
N LYS A 80 5.35 7.05 7.75
CA LYS A 80 4.73 6.73 6.47
C LYS A 80 3.23 6.93 6.43
N PHE A 81 2.54 6.74 7.58
CA PHE A 81 1.08 6.72 7.62
C PHE A 81 0.49 7.89 8.42
N ILE A 82 1.11 8.35 9.51
CA ILE A 82 0.53 9.42 10.33
C ILE A 82 0.95 10.81 9.83
N LYS A 83 2.23 11.11 9.79
CA LYS A 83 2.73 12.45 9.43
C LYS A 83 2.23 12.97 8.07
N PRO A 84 2.09 12.13 7.02
CA PRO A 84 1.60 12.62 5.74
C PRO A 84 0.14 13.03 5.72
N MET A 85 -0.67 12.57 6.68
CA MET A 85 -2.13 12.82 6.69
C MET A 85 -2.46 14.26 7.07
N LYS A 86 -1.64 14.89 7.92
CA LYS A 86 -1.86 16.29 8.39
C LYS A 86 -3.26 16.49 8.94
N PHE A 87 -3.69 15.59 9.82
CA PHE A 87 -5.02 15.60 10.40
C PHE A 87 -5.39 16.96 11.01
N ASN A 88 -6.63 17.36 10.86
CA ASN A 88 -7.22 18.48 11.58
C ASN A 88 -7.85 17.96 12.89
N TYR A 89 -7.12 18.06 13.98
CA TYR A 89 -7.56 17.55 15.30
C TYR A 89 -8.69 18.37 15.97
N ASN A 90 -9.20 19.41 15.30
CA ASN A 90 -10.40 20.12 15.74
C ASN A 90 -11.68 19.54 15.14
N GLU A 91 -11.57 18.52 14.31
CA GLU A 91 -12.68 17.82 13.64
C GLU A 91 -12.59 16.32 13.92
N ASP A 92 -13.70 15.62 13.79
CA ASP A 92 -13.73 14.16 13.91
C ASP A 92 -12.93 13.53 12.77
N ILE A 93 -12.13 12.52 13.10
CA ILE A 93 -11.21 11.84 12.18
C ILE A 93 -11.66 10.40 12.01
N ALA A 94 -11.79 9.95 10.76
CA ALA A 94 -12.07 8.58 10.40
C ALA A 94 -10.89 7.96 9.62
N ILE A 95 -10.40 6.81 10.09
CA ILE A 95 -9.26 6.09 9.52
C ILE A 95 -9.66 4.67 9.16
N LEU A 96 -9.29 4.21 7.97
CA LEU A 96 -9.39 2.82 7.55
C LEU A 96 -7.98 2.21 7.48
N ASP A 97 -7.70 1.23 8.35
CA ASP A 97 -6.41 0.53 8.44
C ASP A 97 -6.53 -0.85 7.81
N ILE A 98 -6.05 -0.96 6.57
CA ILE A 98 -6.15 -2.19 5.76
C ILE A 98 -4.89 -3.03 5.89
N CYS A 99 -5.07 -4.30 6.26
CA CYS A 99 -4.02 -5.23 6.69
C CYS A 99 -3.38 -4.74 7.99
N ALA A 100 -4.22 -4.51 8.99
CA ALA A 100 -3.84 -3.96 10.28
C ALA A 100 -2.75 -4.75 11.02
N GLY A 101 -2.57 -6.03 10.70
CA GLY A 101 -1.48 -6.85 11.21
C GLY A 101 -1.47 -6.94 12.73
N LEU A 102 -0.38 -6.48 13.35
CA LEU A 102 -0.25 -6.40 14.80
C LEU A 102 -0.86 -5.13 15.41
N GLY A 103 -1.43 -4.23 14.57
CA GLY A 103 -2.12 -3.03 15.02
C GLY A 103 -1.24 -1.80 15.21
N TYR A 104 -0.01 -1.78 14.69
CA TYR A 104 0.91 -0.65 14.91
C TYR A 104 0.48 0.64 14.22
N ASN A 105 -0.09 0.58 13.03
CA ASN A 105 -0.58 1.78 12.33
C ASN A 105 -1.72 2.43 13.11
N SER A 106 -2.68 1.64 13.58
CA SER A 106 -3.77 2.10 14.44
C SER A 106 -3.25 2.67 15.77
N SER A 107 -2.25 2.03 16.39
CA SER A 107 -1.64 2.49 17.64
C SER A 107 -0.93 3.84 17.48
N ALA A 108 -0.22 4.03 16.37
CA ALA A 108 0.41 5.31 16.05
C ALA A 108 -0.62 6.41 15.80
N ALA A 109 -1.77 6.08 15.17
CA ALA A 109 -2.87 7.01 14.97
C ALA A 109 -3.49 7.44 16.31
N ILE A 110 -3.73 6.48 17.21
CA ILE A 110 -4.24 6.76 18.56
C ILE A 110 -3.29 7.64 19.34
N ALA A 111 -1.99 7.33 19.33
CA ALA A 111 -0.97 8.13 20.04
C ALA A 111 -0.92 9.57 19.53
N ASP A 112 -0.96 9.74 18.21
CA ASP A 112 -0.94 11.07 17.61
C ASP A 112 -2.24 11.84 17.89
N PHE A 113 -3.39 11.17 17.87
CA PHE A 113 -4.69 11.76 18.22
C PHE A 113 -4.73 12.20 19.69
N ILE A 114 -4.40 11.33 20.65
CA ILE A 114 -4.39 11.64 22.08
C ILE A 114 -3.48 12.84 22.39
N LYS A 115 -2.36 12.92 21.68
CA LYS A 115 -1.41 14.02 21.86
C LYS A 115 -1.93 15.37 21.36
N ASN A 116 -2.73 15.40 20.31
CA ASN A 116 -3.05 16.62 19.55
C ASN A 116 -4.53 17.04 19.61
N SER A 117 -5.44 16.11 19.92
CA SER A 117 -6.87 16.39 20.02
C SER A 117 -7.27 16.85 21.41
N SER A 118 -8.29 17.74 21.50
CA SER A 118 -8.91 18.16 22.76
C SER A 118 -10.35 17.66 22.89
N ASP A 119 -11.18 17.85 21.86
CA ASP A 119 -12.63 17.65 21.94
C ASP A 119 -13.23 16.89 20.75
N SER A 120 -12.41 16.42 19.80
CA SER A 120 -12.85 15.65 18.63
C SER A 120 -12.90 14.15 18.90
N ASN A 121 -13.49 13.40 17.97
CA ASN A 121 -13.58 11.96 18.04
C ASN A 121 -12.65 11.31 16.99
N LEU A 122 -12.13 10.12 17.30
CA LEU A 122 -11.36 9.30 16.40
C LEU A 122 -12.12 7.99 16.16
N GLN A 123 -12.40 7.68 14.90
CA GLN A 123 -12.85 6.36 14.49
C GLN A 123 -11.74 5.65 13.71
N ILE A 124 -11.47 4.40 14.07
CA ILE A 124 -10.55 3.53 13.33
C ILE A 124 -11.27 2.22 12.98
N ASP A 125 -11.32 1.94 11.68
CA ASP A 125 -11.79 0.66 11.16
C ASP A 125 -10.57 -0.17 10.73
N MET A 126 -10.24 -1.18 11.53
CA MET A 126 -9.14 -2.11 11.29
C MET A 126 -9.63 -3.31 10.50
N VAL A 127 -8.98 -3.64 9.40
CA VAL A 127 -9.33 -4.80 8.57
C VAL A 127 -8.13 -5.74 8.47
N GLU A 128 -8.32 -6.99 8.91
CA GLU A 128 -7.31 -8.04 8.80
C GLU A 128 -8.00 -9.39 8.51
N ILE A 129 -7.50 -10.14 7.56
CA ILE A 129 -8.10 -11.41 7.16
C ILE A 129 -7.77 -12.55 8.14
N SER A 130 -6.64 -12.46 8.83
CA SER A 130 -6.11 -13.52 9.67
C SER A 130 -6.32 -13.27 11.17
N LYS A 131 -7.16 -14.09 11.80
CA LYS A 131 -7.32 -14.09 13.27
C LYS A 131 -5.99 -14.28 14.00
N ALA A 132 -5.15 -15.19 13.49
CA ALA A 132 -3.86 -15.47 14.10
C ALA A 132 -2.90 -14.27 14.01
N THR A 133 -2.95 -13.50 12.92
CA THR A 133 -2.12 -12.30 12.77
C THR A 133 -2.53 -11.21 13.76
N LEU A 134 -3.84 -10.95 13.91
CA LEU A 134 -4.33 -10.03 14.95
C LEU A 134 -4.00 -10.52 16.35
N ALA A 135 -4.23 -11.82 16.62
CA ALA A 135 -3.93 -12.42 17.91
C ALA A 135 -2.44 -12.36 18.26
N CYS A 136 -1.56 -12.38 17.26
CA CYS A 136 -0.13 -12.16 17.43
C CYS A 136 0.16 -10.79 18.06
N GLY A 137 -0.59 -9.75 17.72
CA GLY A 137 -0.49 -8.44 18.36
C GLY A 137 -0.69 -8.48 19.88
N LEU A 138 -1.57 -9.36 20.40
CA LEU A 138 -1.76 -9.56 21.84
C LEU A 138 -0.60 -10.27 22.54
N LEU A 139 0.23 -10.98 21.78
CA LEU A 139 1.31 -11.83 22.30
C LEU A 139 2.67 -11.15 22.33
N VAL A 140 2.82 -9.99 21.71
CA VAL A 140 4.08 -9.23 21.68
C VAL A 140 4.04 -8.08 22.68
N PRO A 141 5.20 -7.65 23.24
CA PRO A 141 5.27 -6.45 24.06
C PRO A 141 4.79 -5.20 23.33
N SER A 142 4.13 -4.30 24.04
CA SER A 142 3.68 -3.02 23.49
C SER A 142 4.86 -2.05 23.35
N PRO A 143 5.16 -1.55 22.15
CA PRO A 143 6.27 -0.62 21.95
C PRO A 143 5.96 0.80 22.45
N ILE A 144 4.65 1.14 22.53
CA ILE A 144 4.13 2.41 23.05
C ILE A 144 2.87 2.12 23.87
N PRO A 145 2.52 2.96 24.88
CA PRO A 145 1.35 2.74 25.74
C PRO A 145 0.03 2.60 24.99
N GLU A 146 -0.15 3.36 23.92
CA GLU A 146 -1.38 3.40 23.12
C GLU A 146 -1.63 2.09 22.35
N HIS A 147 -0.60 1.27 22.21
CA HIS A 147 -0.76 -0.08 21.65
C HIS A 147 -1.66 -0.97 22.54
N ASP A 148 -1.70 -0.73 23.84
CA ASP A 148 -2.60 -1.46 24.74
C ASP A 148 -4.08 -1.16 24.45
N ILE A 149 -4.39 0.07 23.97
CA ILE A 149 -5.75 0.43 23.51
C ILE A 149 -6.12 -0.39 22.26
N THR A 150 -5.22 -0.47 21.30
CA THR A 150 -5.41 -1.29 20.09
C THR A 150 -5.56 -2.77 20.44
N LYS A 151 -4.72 -3.30 21.34
CA LYS A 151 -4.83 -4.68 21.83
C LYS A 151 -6.19 -4.94 22.46
N LYS A 152 -6.71 -3.99 23.25
CA LYS A 152 -8.04 -4.13 23.87
C LYS A 152 -9.13 -4.27 22.83
N ALA A 153 -9.12 -3.47 21.77
CA ALA A 153 -10.07 -3.60 20.66
C ALA A 153 -9.95 -4.94 19.93
N ILE A 154 -8.72 -5.37 19.62
CA ILE A 154 -8.45 -6.67 19.00
C ILE A 154 -8.93 -7.82 19.90
N GLU A 155 -8.63 -7.78 21.20
CA GLU A 155 -9.06 -8.80 22.16
C GLU A 155 -10.58 -8.92 22.22
N ASN A 156 -11.29 -7.79 22.30
CA ASN A 156 -12.75 -7.76 22.34
C ASN A 156 -13.36 -8.45 21.11
N GLU A 157 -12.85 -8.18 19.90
CA GLU A 157 -13.35 -8.81 18.69
C GLU A 157 -12.95 -10.29 18.61
N LEU A 158 -11.76 -10.69 19.04
CA LEU A 158 -11.36 -12.10 19.08
C LEU A 158 -12.20 -12.92 20.07
N ILE A 159 -12.61 -12.32 21.19
CA ILE A 159 -13.57 -12.95 22.14
C ILE A 159 -14.94 -13.10 21.49
N LYS A 160 -15.45 -12.05 20.86
CA LYS A 160 -16.74 -12.08 20.14
C LYS A 160 -16.76 -13.13 19.02
N LYS A 161 -15.62 -13.43 18.41
CA LYS A 161 -15.47 -14.46 17.37
C LYS A 161 -15.09 -15.85 17.91
N ASP A 162 -15.16 -16.06 19.21
CA ASP A 162 -14.81 -17.32 19.90
C ASP A 162 -13.34 -17.79 19.62
N TYR A 163 -12.44 -16.86 19.28
CA TYR A 163 -11.03 -17.17 19.11
C TYR A 163 -10.25 -17.02 20.42
N ALA A 164 -10.49 -15.97 21.19
CA ALA A 164 -10.05 -15.79 22.57
C ALA A 164 -11.20 -16.05 23.54
N SER A 165 -10.90 -16.31 24.81
CA SER A 165 -11.92 -16.61 25.84
C SER A 165 -11.79 -15.80 27.13
N ILE A 166 -10.67 -15.08 27.29
CA ILE A 166 -10.37 -14.32 28.50
C ILE A 166 -10.10 -12.87 28.12
N SER A 167 -10.80 -11.94 28.79
CA SER A 167 -10.47 -10.53 28.75
C SER A 167 -9.31 -10.25 29.69
N TYR A 168 -8.12 -10.05 29.13
CA TYR A 168 -6.88 -9.88 29.88
C TYR A 168 -6.37 -8.44 29.82
N GLU A 169 -6.57 -7.78 28.66
CA GLU A 169 -6.12 -6.40 28.47
C GLU A 169 -6.91 -5.45 29.39
N LYS A 170 -6.18 -4.77 30.29
CA LYS A 170 -6.78 -3.93 31.35
C LYS A 170 -7.02 -2.49 30.91
N CYS A 171 -6.44 -2.11 29.78
CA CYS A 171 -6.60 -0.77 29.23
C CYS A 171 -8.06 -0.55 28.84
N GLU A 172 -8.60 0.63 29.12
CA GLU A 172 -9.91 1.06 28.64
C GLU A 172 -9.73 1.88 27.36
N ILE A 173 -10.62 1.71 26.42
CA ILE A 173 -10.66 2.52 25.21
C ILE A 173 -11.28 3.86 25.61
N PRO A 174 -10.61 5.02 25.36
CA PRO A 174 -11.19 6.33 25.67
C PRO A 174 -12.56 6.55 25.01
N GLU A 175 -13.47 7.28 25.68
CA GLU A 175 -14.84 7.48 25.19
C GLU A 175 -14.92 8.18 23.81
N ASN A 176 -13.92 8.98 23.46
CA ASN A 176 -13.81 9.68 22.17
C ASN A 176 -13.02 8.90 21.11
N ILE A 177 -12.71 7.63 21.36
CA ILE A 177 -12.05 6.74 20.40
C ILE A 177 -12.94 5.51 20.15
N ASP A 178 -13.34 5.31 18.90
CA ASP A 178 -14.08 4.12 18.47
C ASP A 178 -13.18 3.26 17.54
N ILE A 179 -13.08 1.97 17.85
CA ILE A 179 -12.24 1.03 17.09
C ILE A 179 -13.06 -0.18 16.71
N ASN A 180 -13.33 -0.32 15.43
CA ASN A 180 -13.97 -1.49 14.87
C ASN A 180 -12.92 -2.42 14.26
N VAL A 181 -13.00 -3.72 14.54
CA VAL A 181 -12.07 -4.72 14.00
C VAL A 181 -12.85 -5.69 13.12
N TYR A 182 -12.54 -5.68 11.81
CA TYR A 182 -13.13 -6.56 10.81
C TYR A 182 -12.19 -7.70 10.50
N ILE A 183 -12.58 -8.93 10.84
CA ILE A 183 -11.80 -10.13 10.56
C ILE A 183 -12.35 -10.77 9.28
N GLU A 184 -12.01 -10.18 8.14
CA GLU A 184 -12.49 -10.59 6.83
C GLU A 184 -11.60 -10.08 5.68
N ASP A 185 -11.90 -10.52 4.47
CA ASP A 185 -11.22 -10.02 3.27
C ASP A 185 -11.55 -8.53 3.07
N ALA A 186 -10.53 -7.67 3.02
CA ALA A 186 -10.68 -6.22 2.86
C ALA A 186 -11.49 -5.85 1.60
N ARG A 187 -11.48 -6.68 0.55
CA ARG A 187 -12.28 -6.47 -0.65
C ARG A 187 -13.80 -6.63 -0.38
N GLN A 188 -14.17 -7.42 0.62
CA GLN A 188 -15.57 -7.56 1.06
C GLN A 188 -15.94 -6.42 1.99
N THR A 189 -15.09 -6.13 2.97
CA THR A 189 -15.30 -5.02 3.90
C THR A 189 -15.51 -3.71 3.14
N ILE A 190 -14.62 -3.37 2.21
CA ILE A 190 -14.67 -2.08 1.50
C ILE A 190 -15.97 -1.88 0.69
N GLN A 191 -16.64 -2.96 0.26
CA GLN A 191 -17.91 -2.87 -0.45
C GLN A 191 -19.09 -2.45 0.44
N ASN A 192 -18.98 -2.66 1.77
CA ASN A 192 -20.02 -2.39 2.76
C ASN A 192 -19.79 -1.07 3.52
N LEU A 193 -18.64 -0.42 3.33
CA LEU A 193 -18.31 0.86 3.97
C LEU A 193 -18.99 2.05 3.27
N GLU A 194 -19.17 3.14 4.00
CA GLU A 194 -19.77 4.36 3.47
C GLU A 194 -18.86 5.06 2.44
N ASP A 195 -19.51 5.71 1.47
CA ASP A 195 -18.84 6.54 0.48
C ASP A 195 -18.38 7.86 1.12
N ASN A 196 -17.20 8.37 0.74
CA ASN A 196 -16.65 9.66 1.20
C ASN A 196 -16.57 9.80 2.73
N TYR A 197 -16.21 8.74 3.43
CA TYR A 197 -16.24 8.69 4.88
C TYR A 197 -14.87 8.89 5.53
N TYR A 198 -13.80 8.30 4.98
CA TYR A 198 -12.49 8.27 5.62
C TYR A 198 -11.60 9.45 5.25
N ASP A 199 -10.96 10.06 6.26
CA ASP A 199 -9.92 11.07 6.10
C ASP A 199 -8.59 10.46 5.70
N ALA A 200 -8.33 9.23 6.16
CA ALA A 200 -7.13 8.50 5.83
C ALA A 200 -7.41 7.01 5.57
N ILE A 201 -6.69 6.43 4.61
CA ILE A 201 -6.63 4.98 4.41
C ILE A 201 -5.16 4.57 4.49
N PHE A 202 -4.85 3.68 5.45
CA PHE A 202 -3.55 3.02 5.54
C PHE A 202 -3.63 1.72 4.77
N LEU A 203 -2.91 1.64 3.65
CA LEU A 203 -2.89 0.46 2.79
C LEU A 203 -1.52 -0.22 2.93
N ASP A 204 -1.44 -1.15 3.89
CA ASP A 204 -0.17 -1.75 4.32
C ASP A 204 -0.12 -3.29 4.19
N PRO A 205 -0.58 -3.87 3.07
CA PRO A 205 -0.49 -5.31 2.85
C PRO A 205 0.96 -5.74 2.57
N PHE A 206 1.22 -7.04 2.52
CA PHE A 206 2.42 -7.58 1.91
C PHE A 206 2.62 -7.04 0.48
N SER A 207 3.83 -7.21 -0.09
CA SER A 207 4.15 -6.63 -1.39
C SER A 207 3.11 -6.99 -2.47
N GLN A 208 3.02 -6.14 -3.48
CA GLN A 208 2.10 -6.33 -4.62
C GLN A 208 2.32 -7.64 -5.41
N ASN A 209 3.38 -8.37 -5.15
CA ASN A 209 3.58 -9.71 -5.70
C ASN A 209 3.01 -10.80 -4.79
N MET A 210 2.76 -10.47 -3.54
CA MET A 210 2.18 -11.36 -2.55
C MET A 210 0.69 -11.13 -2.35
N ALA A 211 0.25 -9.87 -2.39
CA ALA A 211 -1.16 -9.47 -2.24
C ALA A 211 -1.59 -8.53 -3.39
N PRO A 212 -1.53 -8.95 -4.68
CA PRO A 212 -1.88 -8.10 -5.81
C PRO A 212 -3.35 -7.67 -5.83
N GLU A 213 -4.23 -8.43 -5.19
CA GLU A 213 -5.65 -8.16 -5.05
C GLU A 213 -5.92 -6.84 -4.33
N LEU A 214 -5.14 -6.50 -3.31
CA LEU A 214 -5.27 -5.26 -2.53
C LEU A 214 -4.63 -4.05 -3.24
N PHE A 215 -3.85 -4.31 -4.31
CA PHE A 215 -3.26 -3.29 -5.15
C PHE A 215 -3.89 -3.22 -6.54
N SER A 216 -5.04 -3.85 -6.76
CA SER A 216 -5.78 -3.74 -8.02
C SER A 216 -6.47 -2.39 -8.12
N LEU A 217 -6.58 -1.85 -9.33
CA LEU A 217 -7.27 -0.58 -9.53
C LEU A 217 -8.77 -0.67 -9.15
N ASP A 218 -9.33 -1.86 -9.18
CA ASP A 218 -10.75 -2.10 -8.87
C ASP A 218 -11.04 -1.98 -7.37
N PHE A 219 -10.01 -2.08 -6.52
CA PHE A 219 -10.09 -1.93 -5.08
C PHE A 219 -10.24 -0.45 -4.65
N PHE A 220 -9.62 0.49 -5.36
CA PHE A 220 -9.55 1.91 -5.00
C PHE A 220 -10.83 2.66 -5.41
N ARG A 221 -11.93 2.44 -4.71
CA ARG A 221 -13.20 3.11 -4.99
C ARG A 221 -13.82 3.71 -3.73
N ARG A 222 -14.61 4.73 -3.90
CA ARG A 222 -15.68 5.29 -3.07
C ARG A 222 -15.38 5.81 -1.65
N VAL A 223 -14.64 5.11 -0.81
CA VAL A 223 -14.70 5.30 0.66
C VAL A 223 -13.90 6.47 1.20
N ILE A 224 -12.98 7.05 0.43
CA ILE A 224 -12.14 8.17 0.84
C ILE A 224 -12.84 9.51 0.60
N LYS A 225 -12.72 10.46 1.55
CA LYS A 225 -13.17 11.85 1.37
C LYS A 225 -12.40 12.56 0.25
N ASP A 226 -12.98 13.64 -0.30
CA ASP A 226 -12.34 14.42 -1.36
C ASP A 226 -10.95 14.93 -0.98
N ASN A 227 -10.73 15.31 0.26
CA ASN A 227 -9.44 15.75 0.80
C ASN A 227 -8.67 14.64 1.52
N GLY A 228 -9.21 13.43 1.57
CA GLY A 228 -8.60 12.31 2.25
C GLY A 228 -7.37 11.79 1.51
N ILE A 229 -6.49 11.11 2.24
CA ILE A 229 -5.22 10.59 1.71
C ILE A 229 -5.13 9.08 1.94
N ILE A 230 -4.83 8.35 0.87
CA ILE A 230 -4.42 6.95 0.94
C ILE A 230 -2.90 6.91 1.01
N ALA A 231 -2.35 6.27 2.04
CA ALA A 231 -0.91 6.03 2.15
C ALA A 231 -0.58 4.56 1.96
N THR A 232 0.49 4.28 1.23
CA THR A 232 1.08 2.95 1.16
C THR A 232 2.60 3.04 1.06
N TYR A 233 3.29 2.06 1.63
CA TYR A 233 4.74 2.01 1.60
C TYR A 233 5.32 1.75 0.19
N THR A 234 4.52 1.24 -0.74
CA THR A 234 5.02 0.83 -2.06
C THR A 234 5.23 1.99 -3.03
N SER A 235 6.32 1.96 -3.78
CA SER A 235 6.60 2.85 -4.91
C SER A 235 6.39 2.18 -6.28
N SER A 236 5.69 1.07 -6.29
CA SER A 236 5.51 0.22 -7.47
C SER A 236 4.72 0.90 -8.59
N ALA A 237 5.25 0.86 -9.81
CA ALA A 237 4.60 1.47 -10.96
C ALA A 237 3.18 0.96 -11.25
N PRO A 238 2.87 -0.35 -11.16
CA PRO A 238 1.50 -0.83 -11.38
C PRO A 238 0.51 -0.33 -10.31
N VAL A 239 0.94 -0.18 -9.07
CA VAL A 239 0.08 0.34 -7.99
C VAL A 239 -0.24 1.81 -8.23
N ARG A 240 0.79 2.63 -8.52
CA ARG A 240 0.62 4.04 -8.87
C ARG A 240 -0.25 4.24 -10.11
N ALA A 241 -0.08 3.37 -11.13
CA ALA A 241 -0.95 3.36 -12.30
C ALA A 241 -2.40 3.04 -11.93
N GLY A 242 -2.62 2.07 -11.04
CA GLY A 242 -3.94 1.72 -10.53
C GLY A 242 -4.63 2.91 -9.87
N PHE A 243 -3.95 3.65 -9.00
CA PHE A 243 -4.49 4.89 -8.41
C PHE A 243 -4.85 5.93 -9.48
N ILE A 244 -3.95 6.17 -10.46
CA ILE A 244 -4.18 7.16 -11.53
C ILE A 244 -5.39 6.78 -12.39
N GLU A 245 -5.51 5.52 -12.78
CA GLU A 245 -6.62 5.02 -13.59
C GLU A 245 -7.94 5.01 -12.81
N SER A 246 -7.89 4.87 -11.47
CA SER A 246 -9.05 5.02 -10.58
C SER A 246 -9.44 6.49 -10.31
N GLY A 247 -8.74 7.46 -10.88
CA GLY A 247 -9.06 8.88 -10.77
C GLY A 247 -8.24 9.67 -9.74
N PHE A 248 -7.38 9.01 -8.97
CA PHE A 248 -6.59 9.67 -7.95
C PHE A 248 -5.39 10.44 -8.53
N HIS A 249 -5.03 11.53 -7.87
CA HIS A 249 -3.70 12.11 -7.95
C HIS A 249 -2.73 11.31 -7.09
N VAL A 250 -1.47 11.27 -7.50
CA VAL A 250 -0.43 10.50 -6.78
C VAL A 250 0.78 11.36 -6.49
N GLY A 251 1.31 11.19 -5.29
CA GLY A 251 2.50 11.87 -4.81
C GLY A 251 3.53 10.91 -4.21
N GLN A 252 4.74 11.40 -4.04
CA GLN A 252 5.80 10.66 -3.36
C GLN A 252 5.57 10.75 -1.85
N GLY A 253 5.40 9.61 -1.20
CA GLY A 253 5.37 9.50 0.24
C GLY A 253 6.77 9.67 0.88
N PRO A 254 6.84 9.72 2.21
CA PRO A 254 8.10 9.85 2.94
C PRO A 254 9.11 8.74 2.61
N ILE A 255 10.40 9.12 2.64
CA ILE A 255 11.50 8.16 2.52
C ILE A 255 11.90 7.76 3.94
N PHE A 256 11.54 6.55 4.35
CA PHE A 256 11.87 6.00 5.66
C PHE A 256 12.06 4.49 5.58
N GLY A 257 13.14 3.97 6.17
CA GLY A 257 13.47 2.54 6.16
C GLY A 257 13.74 1.91 4.78
N ARG A 258 13.61 2.67 3.69
CA ARG A 258 13.79 2.22 2.30
C ARG A 258 14.46 3.30 1.47
N LYS A 259 15.03 2.93 0.29
CA LYS A 259 15.71 3.87 -0.62
C LYS A 259 14.74 4.80 -1.37
N GLN A 260 13.47 4.43 -1.48
CA GLN A 260 12.45 5.21 -2.18
C GLN A 260 11.26 5.44 -1.25
N GLY A 261 10.64 6.61 -1.34
CA GLY A 261 9.42 6.91 -0.62
C GLY A 261 8.24 6.09 -1.14
N GLY A 262 7.27 5.85 -0.28
CA GLY A 262 6.03 5.19 -0.62
C GLY A 262 5.17 5.97 -1.62
N THR A 263 3.90 5.75 -1.61
CA THR A 263 2.93 6.48 -2.44
C THR A 263 1.85 7.08 -1.55
N LEU A 264 1.54 8.34 -1.80
CA LEU A 264 0.34 9.00 -1.32
C LEU A 264 -0.61 9.18 -2.51
N ALA A 265 -1.88 8.94 -2.31
CA ALA A 265 -2.91 9.15 -3.32
C ALA A 265 -4.10 9.90 -2.71
N SER A 266 -4.69 10.82 -3.48
CA SER A 266 -5.86 11.59 -3.04
C SER A 266 -6.71 11.99 -4.26
N PRO A 267 -8.03 12.13 -4.11
CA PRO A 267 -8.86 12.78 -5.13
C PRO A 267 -8.43 14.23 -5.38
N ASN A 268 -7.95 14.94 -4.34
CA ASN A 268 -7.50 16.33 -4.42
C ASN A 268 -5.96 16.41 -4.52
N PRO A 269 -5.39 17.00 -5.60
CA PRO A 269 -3.94 17.19 -5.73
C PRO A 269 -3.33 18.16 -4.71
N GLU A 270 -4.11 19.09 -4.15
CA GLU A 270 -3.63 20.16 -3.26
C GLU A 270 -3.15 19.63 -1.90
N VAL A 271 -3.67 18.46 -1.47
CA VAL A 271 -3.26 17.84 -0.21
C VAL A 271 -1.95 17.06 -0.34
N LEU A 272 -1.44 16.87 -1.56
CA LEU A 272 -0.22 16.13 -1.85
C LEU A 272 0.98 17.06 -2.04
N ASP A 273 1.94 17.04 -1.12
CA ASP A 273 3.07 17.99 -1.12
C ASP A 273 4.07 17.79 -2.25
N LYS A 274 4.27 16.55 -2.71
CA LYS A 274 5.34 16.20 -3.64
C LYS A 274 4.83 15.41 -4.82
N SER A 275 5.20 15.85 -6.01
CA SER A 275 5.07 15.06 -7.23
C SER A 275 5.97 13.82 -7.20
N LEU A 276 5.65 12.84 -8.03
CA LEU A 276 6.52 11.69 -8.27
C LEU A 276 7.83 12.11 -8.95
N PRO A 277 8.93 11.38 -8.73
CA PRO A 277 10.14 11.55 -9.52
C PRO A 277 9.87 11.35 -11.02
N LYS A 278 10.47 12.19 -11.88
CA LYS A 278 10.25 12.16 -13.34
C LYS A 278 10.46 10.78 -13.97
N ASN A 279 11.46 10.02 -13.51
CA ASN A 279 11.70 8.68 -14.02
C ASN A 279 10.55 7.70 -13.64
N ASP A 280 9.91 7.89 -12.50
CA ASP A 280 8.76 7.07 -12.09
C ASP A 280 7.55 7.42 -12.93
N GLU A 281 7.28 8.71 -13.19
CA GLU A 281 6.22 9.15 -14.09
C GLU A 281 6.38 8.55 -15.50
N ILE A 282 7.60 8.60 -16.06
CA ILE A 282 7.94 8.01 -17.36
C ILE A 282 7.68 6.49 -17.34
N ARG A 283 8.08 5.79 -16.29
CA ARG A 283 7.86 4.34 -16.18
C ARG A 283 6.39 3.97 -16.07
N ILE A 284 5.62 4.73 -15.30
CA ILE A 284 4.17 4.53 -15.16
C ILE A 284 3.47 4.80 -16.50
N ALA A 285 3.76 5.91 -17.14
CA ALA A 285 3.12 6.34 -18.36
C ALA A 285 3.44 5.42 -19.56
N LEU A 286 4.72 5.21 -19.80
CA LEU A 286 5.21 4.72 -21.08
C LEU A 286 5.61 3.25 -21.06
N SER A 287 5.88 2.66 -19.90
CA SER A 287 6.39 1.28 -19.80
C SER A 287 5.29 0.26 -19.56
N ASP A 288 5.48 -0.97 -20.07
CA ASP A 288 4.64 -2.12 -19.74
C ASP A 288 4.60 -2.46 -18.24
N VAL A 289 5.56 -1.99 -17.44
CA VAL A 289 5.49 -2.15 -15.98
C VAL A 289 4.37 -1.32 -15.34
N GLY A 290 3.93 -0.24 -15.99
CA GLY A 290 2.81 0.59 -15.57
C GLY A 290 1.43 -0.05 -15.78
N ILE A 291 1.33 -1.26 -16.32
CA ILE A 291 0.04 -1.97 -16.40
C ILE A 291 -0.39 -2.35 -14.98
N PRO A 292 -1.56 -1.88 -14.49
CA PRO A 292 -2.02 -2.17 -13.14
C PRO A 292 -2.48 -3.62 -12.98
N PHE A 293 -2.69 -4.02 -11.74
CA PHE A 293 -3.41 -5.24 -11.40
C PHE A 293 -4.91 -5.02 -11.62
N ARG A 294 -5.67 -6.08 -11.87
CA ARG A 294 -7.12 -6.04 -12.09
C ARG A 294 -7.80 -7.19 -11.37
N ASP A 295 -8.85 -6.85 -10.63
CA ASP A 295 -9.77 -7.79 -10.00
C ASP A 295 -11.20 -7.23 -10.03
N PRO A 296 -11.85 -7.21 -11.23
CA PRO A 296 -13.11 -6.48 -11.43
C PRO A 296 -14.25 -6.90 -10.51
N ASN A 297 -14.24 -8.15 -10.07
CA ASN A 297 -15.26 -8.71 -9.18
C ASN A 297 -14.81 -8.78 -7.72
N LEU A 298 -13.60 -8.34 -7.40
CA LEU A 298 -13.01 -8.34 -6.06
C LEU A 298 -13.01 -9.74 -5.40
N ASN A 299 -12.78 -10.80 -6.18
CA ASN A 299 -12.87 -12.18 -5.70
C ASN A 299 -11.84 -13.15 -6.30
N ASN A 300 -10.95 -12.69 -7.18
CA ASN A 300 -9.92 -13.52 -7.76
C ASN A 300 -8.77 -13.75 -6.75
N ASN A 301 -8.10 -14.89 -6.88
CA ASN A 301 -6.89 -15.15 -6.09
C ASN A 301 -5.65 -14.43 -6.68
N SER A 302 -4.62 -14.31 -5.86
CA SER A 302 -3.38 -13.61 -6.20
C SER A 302 -2.72 -14.15 -7.48
N ASP A 303 -2.66 -15.47 -7.65
CA ASP A 303 -1.99 -16.10 -8.79
C ASP A 303 -2.73 -15.78 -10.09
N PHE A 304 -4.05 -15.86 -10.11
CA PHE A 304 -4.86 -15.48 -11.26
C PHE A 304 -4.63 -14.00 -11.66
N ILE A 305 -4.61 -13.10 -10.68
CA ILE A 305 -4.39 -11.65 -10.92
C ILE A 305 -2.98 -11.42 -11.51
N LEU A 306 -1.96 -12.09 -10.96
CA LEU A 306 -0.58 -12.01 -11.46
C LEU A 306 -0.44 -12.53 -12.88
N ASP A 307 -1.03 -13.69 -13.18
CA ASP A 307 -0.99 -14.33 -14.50
C ASP A 307 -1.72 -13.46 -15.53
N LYS A 308 -2.91 -12.99 -15.21
CA LYS A 308 -3.67 -12.07 -16.08
C LYS A 308 -2.91 -10.78 -16.36
N ARG A 309 -2.33 -10.18 -15.35
CA ARG A 309 -1.49 -9.00 -15.54
C ARG A 309 -0.27 -9.30 -16.42
N SER A 310 0.37 -10.48 -16.25
CA SER A 310 1.51 -10.90 -17.07
C SER A 310 1.13 -11.02 -18.55
N GLU A 311 -0.03 -11.61 -18.85
CA GLU A 311 -0.60 -11.71 -20.18
C GLU A 311 -0.84 -10.30 -20.80
N VAL A 312 -1.53 -9.42 -20.06
CA VAL A 312 -1.82 -8.05 -20.51
C VAL A 312 -0.52 -7.26 -20.74
N ARG A 313 0.47 -7.39 -19.86
CA ARG A 313 1.79 -6.77 -20.04
C ARG A 313 2.51 -7.29 -21.29
N HIS A 314 2.45 -8.60 -21.56
CA HIS A 314 3.06 -9.17 -22.74
C HIS A 314 2.43 -8.58 -24.02
N ASN A 315 1.11 -8.49 -24.06
CA ASN A 315 0.38 -7.91 -25.16
C ASN A 315 0.60 -6.41 -25.32
N ALA A 316 0.67 -5.67 -24.21
CA ALA A 316 0.93 -4.23 -24.22
C ALA A 316 2.34 -3.90 -24.69
N ARG A 317 3.32 -4.74 -24.37
CA ARG A 317 4.70 -4.58 -24.80
C ARG A 317 4.78 -4.59 -26.31
N HIS A 318 5.16 -3.46 -26.89
CA HIS A 318 5.23 -3.24 -28.33
C HIS A 318 3.89 -2.97 -29.07
N ASN A 319 2.77 -2.98 -28.34
CA ASN A 319 1.47 -2.60 -28.91
C ASN A 319 0.96 -1.26 -28.40
N THR A 320 1.04 -1.03 -27.10
CA THR A 320 0.55 0.19 -26.44
C THR A 320 1.55 0.81 -25.48
N LYS A 321 2.58 0.06 -25.12
CA LYS A 321 3.62 0.48 -24.17
C LYS A 321 5.02 0.15 -24.68
N ILE A 322 5.98 0.96 -24.32
CA ILE A 322 7.41 0.71 -24.58
C ILE A 322 7.87 -0.43 -23.67
N SER A 323 8.65 -1.34 -24.20
CA SER A 323 9.24 -2.44 -23.40
C SER A 323 10.07 -1.93 -22.23
N SER A 324 9.83 -2.48 -21.04
CA SER A 324 10.64 -2.22 -19.84
C SER A 324 12.04 -2.82 -19.90
N ALA A 325 12.33 -3.66 -20.92
CA ALA A 325 13.64 -4.25 -21.10
C ALA A 325 14.73 -3.17 -21.17
N VAL A 326 15.84 -3.42 -20.47
CA VAL A 326 16.97 -2.48 -20.28
C VAL A 326 16.54 -1.08 -19.82
N LYS A 327 15.39 -0.95 -19.17
CA LYS A 327 14.80 0.32 -18.71
C LYS A 327 14.56 1.31 -19.85
N THR A 328 14.20 0.83 -21.05
CA THR A 328 14.10 1.61 -22.28
C THR A 328 13.41 2.99 -22.12
N PRO A 329 12.23 3.13 -21.49
CA PRO A 329 11.54 4.43 -21.45
C PRO A 329 12.31 5.55 -20.79
N ILE A 330 13.18 5.26 -19.81
CA ILE A 330 13.92 6.30 -19.10
C ILE A 330 15.08 6.91 -19.91
N PHE A 331 15.39 6.35 -21.09
CA PHE A 331 16.41 6.88 -21.98
C PHE A 331 15.86 7.86 -23.03
N LEU A 332 14.53 8.05 -23.10
CA LEU A 332 13.95 9.09 -23.95
C LEU A 332 14.57 10.46 -23.64
N THR A 333 14.91 11.23 -24.68
CA THR A 333 15.60 12.52 -24.68
C THR A 333 17.06 12.50 -24.19
N LYS A 334 17.64 11.31 -23.95
CA LYS A 334 19.03 11.18 -23.47
C LYS A 334 19.95 10.69 -24.58
N LYS A 335 21.15 11.29 -24.65
CA LYS A 335 22.24 10.73 -25.44
C LYS A 335 22.79 9.48 -24.76
N MET A 336 23.22 8.51 -25.55
CA MET A 336 23.73 7.23 -25.06
C MET A 336 25.09 6.98 -25.68
N ASP A 337 26.12 6.73 -24.83
CA ASP A 337 27.47 6.45 -25.23
C ASP A 337 27.76 4.96 -25.41
N ASP A 338 27.05 4.09 -24.71
CA ASP A 338 27.16 2.65 -24.86
C ASP A 338 26.35 2.18 -26.11
N GLU A 339 27.08 1.94 -27.18
CA GLU A 339 26.52 1.52 -28.48
C GLU A 339 25.73 0.20 -28.39
N LYS A 340 26.12 -0.75 -27.53
CA LYS A 340 25.41 -2.01 -27.37
C LYS A 340 24.05 -1.81 -26.67
N LEU A 341 24.02 -1.00 -25.62
CA LEU A 341 22.81 -0.62 -24.90
C LEU A 341 21.91 0.22 -25.82
N LYS A 342 22.47 1.22 -26.52
CA LYS A 342 21.77 2.08 -27.46
C LYS A 342 21.00 1.28 -28.51
N ARG A 343 21.65 0.34 -29.20
CA ARG A 343 20.99 -0.54 -30.17
C ARG A 343 19.81 -1.34 -29.59
N ARG A 344 19.93 -1.78 -28.33
CA ARG A 344 18.86 -2.50 -27.66
C ARG A 344 17.69 -1.58 -27.31
N VAL A 345 17.97 -0.39 -26.82
CA VAL A 345 16.97 0.63 -26.50
C VAL A 345 16.24 1.07 -27.77
N GLU A 346 16.95 1.46 -28.82
CA GLU A 346 16.37 1.94 -30.09
C GLU A 346 15.54 0.86 -30.78
N ARG A 347 15.95 -0.41 -30.72
CA ARG A 347 15.11 -1.53 -31.20
C ARG A 347 13.78 -1.64 -30.49
N ASN A 348 13.74 -1.35 -29.18
CA ASN A 348 12.48 -1.36 -28.42
C ASN A 348 11.64 -0.11 -28.76
N LEU A 349 12.26 1.05 -28.97
CA LEU A 349 11.58 2.31 -29.32
C LEU A 349 11.00 2.26 -30.74
N ALA A 350 11.72 1.66 -31.69
CA ALA A 350 11.28 1.53 -33.09
C ALA A 350 9.92 0.83 -33.23
N LYS A 351 9.58 -0.08 -32.32
CA LYS A 351 8.25 -0.74 -32.28
C LYS A 351 7.10 0.22 -31.94
N MET A 352 7.42 1.39 -31.43
CA MET A 352 6.48 2.46 -31.09
C MET A 352 6.62 3.68 -32.02
N ASN A 353 7.21 3.48 -33.19
CA ASN A 353 7.50 4.54 -34.16
C ASN A 353 8.39 5.66 -33.61
N ILE A 354 9.29 5.35 -32.68
CA ILE A 354 10.27 6.26 -32.11
C ILE A 354 11.66 5.87 -32.65
N PRO A 355 12.25 6.63 -33.60
CA PRO A 355 13.47 6.21 -34.31
C PRO A 355 14.72 6.15 -33.41
N SER A 356 14.84 7.05 -32.45
CA SER A 356 15.96 7.09 -31.51
C SER A 356 15.57 7.74 -30.19
N THR A 357 16.45 7.65 -29.20
CA THR A 357 16.23 8.32 -27.89
C THR A 357 16.23 9.85 -27.99
N THR A 358 16.86 10.41 -29.02
CA THR A 358 16.95 11.86 -29.27
C THR A 358 16.16 12.32 -30.50
N SER A 359 15.22 11.51 -30.97
CA SER A 359 14.34 11.87 -32.08
C SER A 359 13.27 12.90 -31.65
N LYS A 360 12.65 13.56 -32.64
CA LYS A 360 11.56 14.52 -32.39
C LYS A 360 10.39 13.88 -31.64
N GLU A 361 10.09 12.62 -31.94
CA GLU A 361 9.06 11.83 -31.28
C GLU A 361 9.37 11.66 -29.78
N ALA A 362 10.63 11.33 -29.45
CA ALA A 362 11.05 11.18 -28.05
C ALA A 362 10.91 12.47 -27.25
N PHE A 363 11.25 13.62 -27.86
CA PHE A 363 11.07 14.93 -27.23
C PHE A 363 9.59 15.28 -27.11
N TYR A 364 8.79 15.08 -28.16
CA TYR A 364 7.36 15.35 -28.15
C TYR A 364 6.63 14.61 -27.03
N ILE A 365 6.96 13.33 -26.80
CA ILE A 365 6.34 12.52 -25.73
C ILE A 365 6.63 13.10 -24.35
N LEU A 366 7.86 13.57 -24.09
CA LEU A 366 8.30 14.07 -22.77
C LEU A 366 8.13 15.58 -22.58
N GLU A 367 7.81 16.33 -23.66
CA GLU A 367 7.55 17.76 -23.59
C GLU A 367 6.21 18.00 -22.89
N CYS A 368 6.22 18.83 -21.85
CA CYS A 368 4.94 19.28 -21.26
C CYS A 368 4.36 20.39 -22.14
N GLU A 369 3.06 20.31 -22.47
CA GLU A 369 2.37 21.41 -23.14
C GLU A 369 2.46 22.71 -22.32
N GLU A 370 2.57 23.87 -22.98
CA GLU A 370 2.69 25.18 -22.31
C GLU A 370 1.52 25.49 -21.38
N ASN A 371 0.33 24.95 -21.65
CA ASN A 371 -0.85 25.05 -20.80
C ASN A 371 -0.67 24.44 -19.39
N TYR A 372 0.32 23.58 -19.18
CA TYR A 372 0.69 23.11 -17.86
C TYR A 372 1.65 24.06 -17.13
N LYS A 373 2.31 24.99 -17.85
CA LYS A 373 3.15 26.02 -17.22
C LYS A 373 2.32 27.08 -16.50
N GLU A 374 1.11 27.38 -17.01
CA GLU A 374 0.17 28.31 -16.37
C GLU A 374 -0.54 27.71 -15.14
N LYS A 375 -0.53 26.37 -14.99
CA LYS A 375 -0.98 25.66 -13.79
C LYS A 375 0.19 25.25 -12.86
N GLN A 376 1.31 25.97 -12.92
CA GLN A 376 2.48 25.74 -12.07
C GLN A 376 2.21 25.94 -10.57
N ASP A 377 1.06 26.52 -10.21
CA ASP A 377 0.63 26.70 -8.82
C ASP A 377 0.15 25.40 -8.14
N LEU A 378 -0.11 24.33 -8.91
CA LEU A 378 -0.46 23.04 -8.31
C LEU A 378 0.80 22.37 -7.72
N LYS A 379 0.80 22.11 -6.43
CA LYS A 379 1.88 21.41 -5.71
C LYS A 379 2.19 20.04 -6.32
N ASN A 380 1.19 19.38 -6.93
CA ASN A 380 1.32 18.06 -7.55
C ASN A 380 0.64 17.96 -8.91
N ASN A 381 1.42 17.67 -9.94
CA ASN A 381 1.00 17.51 -11.35
C ASN A 381 1.28 16.13 -11.94
N SER A 382 1.70 15.15 -11.15
CA SER A 382 2.15 13.84 -11.66
C SER A 382 1.09 13.16 -12.52
N ARG A 383 -0.18 13.11 -12.06
CA ARG A 383 -1.28 12.49 -12.82
C ARG A 383 -1.44 13.10 -14.20
N ASN A 384 -1.47 14.43 -14.28
CA ASN A 384 -1.67 15.14 -15.56
C ASN A 384 -0.52 14.87 -16.53
N ARG A 385 0.74 14.92 -16.06
CA ARG A 385 1.92 14.61 -16.89
C ARG A 385 1.92 13.16 -17.38
N ILE A 386 1.53 12.22 -16.52
CA ILE A 386 1.46 10.79 -16.87
C ILE A 386 0.40 10.57 -17.95
N LEU A 387 -0.80 11.12 -17.80
CA LEU A 387 -1.87 11.00 -18.79
C LEU A 387 -1.52 11.67 -20.11
N ASP A 388 -0.85 12.82 -20.08
CA ASP A 388 -0.35 13.50 -21.29
C ASP A 388 0.69 12.66 -22.03
N MET A 389 1.67 12.09 -21.32
CA MET A 389 2.66 11.19 -21.93
C MET A 389 2.01 9.94 -22.56
N ILE A 390 0.99 9.36 -21.92
CA ILE A 390 0.25 8.21 -22.48
C ILE A 390 -0.41 8.61 -23.80
N LYS A 391 -1.14 9.74 -23.82
CA LYS A 391 -1.82 10.25 -25.01
C LYS A 391 -0.85 10.58 -26.15
N LYS A 392 0.29 11.17 -25.83
CA LYS A 392 1.33 11.51 -26.82
C LYS A 392 2.01 10.26 -27.39
N LEU A 393 2.28 9.25 -26.57
CA LEU A 393 2.81 7.98 -27.06
C LEU A 393 1.86 7.31 -28.06
N GLU A 394 0.56 7.35 -27.78
CA GLU A 394 -0.46 6.81 -28.68
C GLU A 394 -0.48 7.57 -30.03
N LYS A 395 -0.44 8.90 -30.01
CA LYS A 395 -0.35 9.73 -31.23
C LYS A 395 0.89 9.41 -32.06
N VAL A 396 2.06 9.32 -31.41
CA VAL A 396 3.33 8.97 -32.09
C VAL A 396 3.23 7.60 -32.74
N LYS A 397 2.71 6.62 -32.00
CA LYS A 397 2.55 5.26 -32.52
C LYS A 397 1.63 5.22 -33.75
N ASN A 398 0.53 5.96 -33.75
CA ASN A 398 -0.44 6.01 -34.84
C ASN A 398 -0.01 6.89 -36.03
N GLY A 399 1.09 7.66 -35.88
CA GLY A 399 1.52 8.63 -36.88
C GLY A 399 0.72 9.93 -36.90
N ASP A 400 -0.12 10.17 -35.87
CA ASP A 400 -1.04 11.29 -35.77
C ASP A 400 -0.42 12.51 -35.06
N TYR A 401 0.91 12.59 -34.96
CA TYR A 401 1.56 13.70 -34.29
C TYR A 401 2.16 14.68 -35.30
N ASN A 402 1.92 15.97 -35.10
CA ASN A 402 2.59 17.05 -35.81
C ASN A 402 3.69 17.60 -34.90
N ALA A 403 4.96 17.25 -35.18
CA ALA A 403 6.09 17.95 -34.58
C ALA A 403 6.11 19.38 -35.14
N LYS A 404 5.73 20.38 -34.33
CA LYS A 404 5.99 21.78 -34.63
C LYS A 404 7.47 22.09 -34.58
#